data_787712f492eaeb358c3bcc6d1e14ff83
#
_entry.id   787712f492eaeb358c3bcc6d1e14ff83
#
_cell.length_a   1.000
_cell.length_b   1.000
_cell.length_c   1.000
_cell.angle_alpha   90.00
_cell.angle_beta   90.00
_cell.angle_gamma   90.00
#
_symmetry.space_group_name_H-M   'P 1'
#
loop_
_entity.id
_entity.type
_entity.pdbx_description
1 polymer ?
#
loop_
_entity_poly.entity_id
_entity_poly.type
_entity_poly.pdbx_seq_one_letter_code
_entity_poly.pdbx_strand_id
1 'polypeptide(L)'
;MHRILFGLCAALALHAADVNTFSIVAYDPATGDCGVTVASRYFSVGAVVPWAEAGSGCIATQANVNVGYGPRGLELLRQGLTARQVIDKLLADDTFPGKDGRQLAVIDHLGNVAAFTGTNAPNWAGDRQGKTWTAQGNILVGAQVPEAMGKAFEATQGDLPEKLFAALKAGDDAGGDSRGKQSASMLIVGKGRGRNINNDRLIYINVDDSPAPIPELRRLLDMNLGMLYSQWSGELRTAGKRREARDAAVKVARYMPGAPAQMTLGLLDYELGDKTAALTDFRKALALDPNVRQQFQAPATAQPGRGQRLRPILEDQEFMKQLFTDK
;
A
#
# COMPACT_ATOMS: atom_id res chain seq x y z
N MET A 1 -44.81 36.20 43.62
CA MET A 1 -43.70 36.62 42.73
C MET A 1 -42.97 35.34 42.30
N HIS A 2 -43.29 34.82 41.09
CA HIS A 2 -42.65 33.63 40.51
C HIS A 2 -41.64 34.13 39.48
N ARG A 3 -40.34 33.88 39.73
CA ARG A 3 -39.30 34.13 38.73
C ARG A 3 -39.17 32.89 37.84
N ILE A 4 -39.56 33.03 36.60
CA ILE A 4 -39.32 32.03 35.55
C ILE A 4 -37.87 32.23 35.07
N LEU A 5 -37.01 31.24 35.33
CA LEU A 5 -35.65 31.17 34.75
C LEU A 5 -35.76 30.62 33.32
N PHE A 6 -35.50 31.46 32.33
CA PHE A 6 -35.30 31.02 30.95
C PHE A 6 -33.87 30.46 30.83
N GLY A 7 -33.78 29.13 30.75
CA GLY A 7 -32.55 28.46 30.40
C GLY A 7 -32.24 28.64 28.92
N LEU A 8 -31.17 29.38 28.62
CA LEU A 8 -30.66 29.55 27.26
C LEU A 8 -29.93 28.26 26.88
N CYS A 9 -30.58 27.35 26.16
CA CYS A 9 -29.92 26.21 25.48
C CYS A 9 -29.08 26.78 24.33
N ALA A 10 -27.78 26.96 24.55
CA ALA A 10 -26.83 27.18 23.48
C ALA A 10 -26.73 25.85 22.66
N ALA A 11 -27.34 25.84 21.51
CA ALA A 11 -27.10 24.78 20.52
C ALA A 11 -25.63 24.86 20.08
N LEU A 12 -24.79 24.00 20.61
CA LEU A 12 -23.46 23.74 20.05
C LEU A 12 -23.70 23.18 18.62
N ALA A 13 -23.53 24.04 17.64
CA ALA A 13 -23.38 23.61 16.27
C ALA A 13 -22.13 22.72 16.22
N LEU A 14 -22.32 21.40 16.19
CA LEU A 14 -21.27 20.46 15.82
C LEU A 14 -20.86 20.81 14.37
N HIS A 15 -19.86 21.67 14.24
CA HIS A 15 -19.16 21.80 12.97
C HIS A 15 -18.52 20.43 12.73
N ALA A 16 -18.94 19.74 11.69
CA ALA A 16 -18.20 18.61 11.18
C ALA A 16 -16.76 19.11 10.98
N ALA A 17 -15.81 18.52 11.69
CA ALA A 17 -14.42 18.93 11.57
C ALA A 17 -14.02 18.77 10.10
N ASP A 18 -13.66 19.90 9.46
CA ASP A 18 -13.19 19.90 8.08
C ASP A 18 -12.00 18.93 7.96
N VAL A 19 -12.17 17.86 7.21
CA VAL A 19 -11.15 16.81 7.01
C VAL A 19 -10.21 17.27 5.90
N ASN A 20 -9.08 17.85 6.28
CA ASN A 20 -8.01 18.18 5.35
C ASN A 20 -7.33 16.91 4.93
N THR A 21 -7.18 16.71 3.64
CA THR A 21 -6.75 15.41 3.15
C THR A 21 -6.12 15.54 1.78
N PHE A 22 -5.07 14.80 1.52
CA PHE A 22 -4.60 14.53 0.17
C PHE A 22 -4.50 13.04 -0.05
N SER A 23 -4.93 12.61 -1.21
CA SER A 23 -4.96 11.20 -1.59
C SER A 23 -4.65 11.00 -3.07
N ILE A 24 -4.28 9.80 -3.44
CA ILE A 24 -4.16 9.36 -4.83
C ILE A 24 -4.85 8.00 -4.96
N VAL A 25 -5.63 7.87 -6.02
CA VAL A 25 -6.20 6.60 -6.47
C VAL A 25 -5.48 6.20 -7.75
N ALA A 26 -5.07 4.95 -7.88
CA ALA A 26 -4.34 4.49 -9.06
C ALA A 26 -4.64 3.04 -9.40
N TYR A 27 -4.47 2.73 -10.70
CA TYR A 27 -4.65 1.40 -11.29
C TYR A 27 -3.40 0.99 -12.06
N ASP A 28 -3.01 -0.28 -11.92
CA ASP A 28 -1.93 -0.88 -12.68
C ASP A 28 -2.50 -1.78 -13.80
N PRO A 29 -2.42 -1.37 -15.07
CA PRO A 29 -2.97 -2.15 -16.17
C PRO A 29 -2.23 -3.47 -16.42
N ALA A 30 -1.00 -3.63 -15.91
CA ALA A 30 -0.23 -4.86 -16.09
C ALA A 30 -0.70 -5.98 -15.16
N THR A 31 -1.18 -5.63 -13.97
CA THR A 31 -1.58 -6.59 -12.94
C THR A 31 -3.07 -6.59 -12.63
N GLY A 32 -3.78 -5.52 -13.00
CA GLY A 32 -5.16 -5.28 -12.60
C GLY A 32 -5.32 -4.83 -11.14
N ASP A 33 -4.21 -4.52 -10.47
CA ASP A 33 -4.25 -4.00 -9.10
C ASP A 33 -4.79 -2.57 -9.08
N CYS A 34 -5.59 -2.27 -8.08
CA CYS A 34 -6.13 -0.95 -7.85
C CYS A 34 -5.87 -0.53 -6.40
N GLY A 35 -5.52 0.73 -6.18
CA GLY A 35 -5.16 1.18 -4.83
C GLY A 35 -5.46 2.64 -4.55
N VAL A 36 -5.58 2.91 -3.26
CA VAL A 36 -5.76 4.24 -2.68
C VAL A 36 -4.74 4.44 -1.58
N THR A 37 -4.05 5.57 -1.60
CA THR A 37 -3.28 6.02 -0.43
C THR A 37 -3.65 7.44 -0.07
N VAL A 38 -3.62 7.74 1.22
CA VAL A 38 -4.12 9.00 1.79
C VAL A 38 -3.33 9.41 3.01
N ALA A 39 -3.17 10.71 3.21
CA ALA A 39 -2.70 11.29 4.47
C ALA A 39 -3.55 12.50 4.86
N SER A 40 -3.67 12.76 6.18
CA SER A 40 -4.55 13.79 6.71
C SER A 40 -4.14 14.21 8.12
N ARG A 41 -4.55 15.42 8.51
CA ARG A 41 -4.67 15.83 9.91
C ARG A 41 -6.05 15.45 10.47
N TYR A 42 -6.42 14.21 10.31
CA TYR A 42 -7.67 13.62 10.80
C TYR A 42 -7.34 12.29 11.45
N PHE A 43 -7.95 11.97 12.59
CA PHE A 43 -7.77 10.70 13.26
C PHE A 43 -8.29 9.55 12.38
N SER A 44 -7.46 8.52 12.16
CA SER A 44 -7.87 7.29 11.47
C SER A 44 -8.48 7.52 10.07
N VAL A 45 -7.79 8.32 9.23
CA VAL A 45 -8.23 8.66 7.87
C VAL A 45 -8.52 7.41 7.01
N GLY A 46 -7.84 6.30 7.29
CA GLY A 46 -8.04 5.01 6.62
C GLY A 46 -9.41 4.39 6.84
N ALA A 47 -10.14 4.79 7.89
CA ALA A 47 -11.49 4.31 8.17
C ALA A 47 -12.56 4.97 7.28
N VAL A 48 -12.25 6.11 6.65
CA VAL A 48 -13.26 6.92 5.97
C VAL A 48 -12.97 7.17 4.50
N VAL A 49 -11.71 7.33 4.10
CA VAL A 49 -11.34 7.78 2.74
C VAL A 49 -11.18 6.65 1.74
N PRO A 50 -10.35 5.60 1.97
CA PRO A 50 -10.02 4.61 0.93
C PRO A 50 -11.03 3.48 0.87
N TRP A 51 -11.46 3.16 -0.34
CA TRP A 51 -12.35 2.05 -0.65
C TRP A 51 -11.85 1.35 -1.91
N ALA A 52 -11.81 0.03 -1.91
CA ALA A 52 -11.35 -0.75 -3.04
C ALA A 52 -11.92 -2.16 -3.05
N GLU A 53 -12.19 -2.66 -4.26
CA GLU A 53 -12.63 -4.04 -4.51
C GLU A 53 -11.94 -4.58 -5.77
N ALA A 54 -11.28 -5.72 -5.62
CA ALA A 54 -10.55 -6.33 -6.73
C ALA A 54 -11.46 -6.71 -7.89
N GLY A 55 -11.10 -6.28 -9.10
CA GLY A 55 -11.88 -6.49 -10.31
C GLY A 55 -13.08 -5.53 -10.48
N SER A 56 -13.33 -4.63 -9.50
CA SER A 56 -14.37 -3.60 -9.59
C SER A 56 -13.76 -2.21 -9.73
N GLY A 57 -12.86 -1.82 -8.83
CA GLY A 57 -12.20 -0.53 -8.86
C GLY A 57 -11.89 0.03 -7.47
N CYS A 58 -11.51 1.32 -7.44
CA CYS A 58 -11.10 2.03 -6.24
C CYS A 58 -11.76 3.41 -6.14
N ILE A 59 -11.99 3.84 -4.90
CA ILE A 59 -12.65 5.11 -4.58
C ILE A 59 -11.94 5.78 -3.42
N ALA A 60 -11.74 7.10 -3.53
CA ALA A 60 -11.46 7.97 -2.39
C ALA A 60 -12.64 8.93 -2.19
N THR A 61 -13.16 9.04 -0.96
CA THR A 61 -14.18 10.02 -0.56
C THR A 61 -13.66 10.86 0.58
N GLN A 62 -13.67 12.18 0.45
CA GLN A 62 -13.03 13.11 1.39
C GLN A 62 -13.67 14.50 1.38
N ALA A 63 -13.07 15.50 2.06
CA ALA A 63 -13.63 16.83 2.35
C ALA A 63 -14.89 16.73 3.25
N ASN A 64 -16.03 17.27 2.87
CA ASN A 64 -17.28 16.92 3.54
C ASN A 64 -17.61 15.46 3.26
N VAL A 65 -16.90 14.54 3.96
CA VAL A 65 -16.91 13.13 3.65
C VAL A 65 -18.29 12.51 3.81
N ASN A 66 -18.72 11.73 2.79
CA ASN A 66 -19.82 10.80 2.90
C ASN A 66 -19.26 9.37 2.79
N VAL A 67 -19.10 8.71 3.92
CA VAL A 67 -18.54 7.34 4.00
C VAL A 67 -19.38 6.36 3.19
N GLY A 68 -20.70 6.59 3.07
CA GLY A 68 -21.62 5.77 2.27
C GLY A 68 -21.29 5.74 0.77
N TYR A 69 -20.53 6.73 0.27
CA TYR A 69 -20.07 6.73 -1.13
C TYR A 69 -19.12 5.57 -1.45
N GLY A 70 -18.32 5.12 -0.47
CA GLY A 70 -17.43 3.98 -0.65
C GLY A 70 -18.18 2.71 -1.04
N PRO A 71 -18.98 2.09 -0.14
CA PRO A 71 -19.70 0.85 -0.43
C PRO A 71 -20.69 1.01 -1.58
N ARG A 72 -21.42 2.15 -1.66
CA ARG A 72 -22.36 2.38 -2.75
C ARG A 72 -21.67 2.52 -4.10
N GLY A 73 -20.54 3.23 -4.15
CA GLY A 73 -19.76 3.38 -5.37
C GLY A 73 -19.17 2.05 -5.84
N LEU A 74 -18.65 1.21 -4.93
CA LEU A 74 -18.17 -0.13 -5.29
C LEU A 74 -19.30 -1.02 -5.83
N GLU A 75 -20.52 -0.90 -5.30
CA GLU A 75 -21.68 -1.59 -5.85
C GLU A 75 -21.99 -1.16 -7.29
N LEU A 76 -21.95 0.16 -7.58
CA LEU A 76 -22.14 0.70 -8.91
C LEU A 76 -21.04 0.25 -9.89
N LEU A 77 -19.77 0.22 -9.43
CA LEU A 77 -18.67 -0.31 -10.22
C LEU A 77 -18.85 -1.79 -10.57
N ARG A 78 -19.31 -2.61 -9.62
CA ARG A 78 -19.68 -4.03 -9.87
C ARG A 78 -20.78 -4.20 -10.91
N GLN A 79 -21.69 -3.24 -11.01
CA GLN A 79 -22.74 -3.19 -12.03
C GLN A 79 -22.21 -2.77 -13.40
N GLY A 80 -20.92 -2.43 -13.53
CA GLY A 80 -20.27 -2.05 -14.77
C GLY A 80 -20.38 -0.57 -15.14
N LEU A 81 -20.77 0.31 -14.19
CA LEU A 81 -20.76 1.75 -14.44
C LEU A 81 -19.31 2.25 -14.53
N THR A 82 -19.07 3.19 -15.45
CA THR A 82 -17.79 3.87 -15.57
C THR A 82 -17.51 4.77 -14.37
N ALA A 83 -16.25 5.10 -14.11
CA ALA A 83 -15.85 5.97 -13.01
C ALA A 83 -16.64 7.30 -12.98
N ARG A 84 -16.89 7.92 -14.15
CA ARG A 84 -17.70 9.15 -14.26
C ARG A 84 -19.16 8.90 -13.91
N GLN A 85 -19.77 7.85 -14.42
CA GLN A 85 -21.17 7.50 -14.12
C GLN A 85 -21.37 7.22 -12.62
N VAL A 86 -20.38 6.61 -11.96
CA VAL A 86 -20.43 6.37 -10.50
C VAL A 86 -20.48 7.70 -9.75
N ILE A 87 -19.60 8.65 -10.07
CA ILE A 87 -19.61 9.98 -9.44
C ILE A 87 -20.95 10.68 -9.66
N ASP A 88 -21.41 10.73 -10.90
CA ASP A 88 -22.65 11.43 -11.25
C ASP A 88 -23.85 10.83 -10.50
N LYS A 89 -23.91 9.49 -10.38
CA LYS A 89 -24.97 8.79 -9.65
C LYS A 89 -24.91 9.05 -8.15
N LEU A 90 -23.73 8.98 -7.54
CA LEU A 90 -23.53 9.24 -6.11
C LEU A 90 -23.96 10.66 -5.74
N LEU A 91 -23.60 11.66 -6.55
CA LEU A 91 -23.96 13.05 -6.33
C LEU A 91 -25.46 13.33 -6.57
N ALA A 92 -26.06 12.65 -7.56
CA ALA A 92 -27.49 12.75 -7.82
C ALA A 92 -28.34 12.19 -6.67
N ASP A 93 -27.91 11.08 -6.09
CA ASP A 93 -28.58 10.41 -4.99
C ASP A 93 -28.33 11.08 -3.62
N ASP A 94 -27.35 11.99 -3.51
CA ASP A 94 -27.01 12.70 -2.26
C ASP A 94 -27.98 13.87 -2.04
N THR A 95 -28.82 13.72 -1.03
CA THR A 95 -29.80 14.76 -0.64
C THR A 95 -29.27 15.74 0.41
N PHE A 96 -28.02 15.58 0.86
CA PHE A 96 -27.42 16.46 1.85
C PHE A 96 -27.19 17.87 1.28
N PRO A 97 -27.66 18.95 1.95
CA PRO A 97 -27.53 20.32 1.44
C PRO A 97 -26.07 20.79 1.22
N GLY A 98 -25.11 20.18 1.93
CA GLY A 98 -23.67 20.48 1.83
C GLY A 98 -22.91 19.60 0.82
N LYS A 99 -23.57 18.92 -0.09
CA LYS A 99 -22.91 18.04 -1.08
C LYS A 99 -21.91 18.76 -1.99
N ASP A 100 -22.06 20.04 -2.18
CA ASP A 100 -21.12 20.88 -2.93
C ASP A 100 -19.75 21.02 -2.22
N GLY A 101 -19.62 20.54 -0.99
CA GLY A 101 -18.36 20.41 -0.27
C GLY A 101 -17.72 19.01 -0.36
N ARG A 102 -18.30 18.08 -1.15
CA ARG A 102 -17.73 16.71 -1.35
C ARG A 102 -16.48 16.76 -2.23
N GLN A 103 -15.61 15.80 -2.04
CA GLN A 103 -14.50 15.51 -2.97
C GLN A 103 -14.40 14.01 -3.16
N LEU A 104 -14.36 13.57 -4.42
CA LEU A 104 -14.40 12.17 -4.85
C LEU A 104 -13.35 11.90 -5.91
N ALA A 105 -12.80 10.69 -5.86
CA ALA A 105 -11.98 10.13 -6.91
C ALA A 105 -12.39 8.67 -7.13
N VAL A 106 -12.56 8.26 -8.36
CA VAL A 106 -13.01 6.93 -8.75
C VAL A 106 -12.15 6.43 -9.91
N ILE A 107 -11.74 5.17 -9.83
CA ILE A 107 -11.17 4.41 -10.96
C ILE A 107 -11.98 3.13 -11.11
N ASP A 108 -12.43 2.82 -12.33
CA ASP A 108 -13.13 1.59 -12.64
C ASP A 108 -12.16 0.43 -12.98
N HIS A 109 -12.72 -0.76 -13.22
CA HIS A 109 -11.96 -1.98 -13.52
C HIS A 109 -11.17 -1.95 -14.84
N LEU A 110 -11.43 -0.98 -15.71
CA LEU A 110 -10.69 -0.74 -16.95
C LEU A 110 -9.59 0.30 -16.79
N GLY A 111 -9.48 0.90 -15.59
CA GLY A 111 -8.53 1.96 -15.29
C GLY A 111 -8.98 3.35 -15.75
N ASN A 112 -10.26 3.54 -16.16
CA ASN A 112 -10.78 4.87 -16.44
C ASN A 112 -10.89 5.68 -15.14
N VAL A 113 -10.52 6.94 -15.23
CA VAL A 113 -10.37 7.86 -14.08
C VAL A 113 -11.46 8.92 -14.11
N ALA A 114 -12.00 9.24 -12.94
CA ALA A 114 -12.84 10.42 -12.76
C ALA A 114 -12.62 11.02 -11.36
N ALA A 115 -12.66 12.34 -11.28
CA ALA A 115 -12.64 13.07 -10.02
C ALA A 115 -13.73 14.14 -9.99
N PHE A 116 -14.11 14.53 -8.78
CA PHE A 116 -15.03 15.62 -8.47
C PHE A 116 -14.53 16.37 -7.25
N THR A 117 -14.40 17.68 -7.39
CA THR A 117 -14.17 18.59 -6.28
C THR A 117 -15.29 19.61 -6.28
N GLY A 118 -16.13 19.57 -5.26
CA GLY A 118 -17.25 20.49 -5.13
C GLY A 118 -16.81 21.93 -4.90
N THR A 119 -17.62 22.89 -5.36
CA THR A 119 -17.31 24.32 -5.31
C THR A 119 -17.14 24.88 -3.89
N ASN A 120 -17.73 24.20 -2.91
CA ASN A 120 -17.67 24.55 -1.48
C ASN A 120 -16.67 23.65 -0.71
N ALA A 121 -15.84 22.88 -1.41
CA ALA A 121 -14.75 22.16 -0.77
C ALA A 121 -13.76 23.20 -0.17
N PRO A 122 -13.36 23.04 1.13
CA PRO A 122 -12.70 24.12 1.85
C PRO A 122 -11.26 24.34 1.40
N ASN A 123 -10.85 25.60 1.39
CA ASN A 123 -9.54 26.24 1.09
C ASN A 123 -8.56 25.41 0.31
N TRP A 124 -8.02 25.90 -0.74
CA TRP A 124 -7.46 25.23 -1.88
C TRP A 124 -7.84 23.74 -1.96
N ALA A 125 -8.83 23.44 -2.79
CA ALA A 125 -9.22 22.07 -3.11
C ALA A 125 -9.16 21.86 -4.62
N GLY A 126 -8.77 20.66 -5.05
CA GLY A 126 -8.67 20.33 -6.48
C GLY A 126 -8.02 18.99 -6.70
N ASP A 127 -7.86 18.64 -7.97
CA ASP A 127 -7.28 17.37 -8.42
C ASP A 127 -6.33 17.56 -9.61
N ARG A 128 -5.54 16.52 -9.86
CA ARG A 128 -4.77 16.27 -11.07
C ARG A 128 -4.98 14.84 -11.49
N GLN A 129 -5.15 14.62 -12.79
CA GLN A 129 -5.44 13.32 -13.35
C GLN A 129 -4.42 12.94 -14.40
N GLY A 130 -4.03 11.67 -14.43
CA GLY A 130 -3.28 11.01 -15.48
C GLY A 130 -4.09 9.89 -16.13
N LYS A 131 -3.42 9.05 -16.89
CA LYS A 131 -4.10 7.98 -17.63
C LYS A 131 -4.76 6.95 -16.72
N THR A 132 -4.10 6.59 -15.60
CA THR A 132 -4.53 5.51 -14.68
C THR A 132 -4.44 5.93 -13.22
N TRP A 133 -4.45 7.23 -12.94
CA TRP A 133 -4.39 7.77 -11.59
C TRP A 133 -5.11 9.12 -11.47
N THR A 134 -5.54 9.44 -10.28
CA THR A 134 -6.00 10.78 -9.89
C THR A 134 -5.52 11.11 -8.49
N ALA A 135 -4.87 12.27 -8.36
CA ALA A 135 -4.43 12.83 -7.09
C ALA A 135 -5.28 14.05 -6.76
N GLN A 136 -5.81 14.12 -5.56
CA GLN A 136 -6.72 15.17 -5.12
C GLN A 136 -6.45 15.54 -3.67
N GLY A 137 -6.91 16.73 -3.31
CA GLY A 137 -6.86 17.16 -1.93
C GLY A 137 -7.71 18.40 -1.66
N ASN A 138 -7.89 18.68 -0.38
CA ASN A 138 -8.63 19.81 0.14
C ASN A 138 -7.91 20.40 1.36
N ILE A 139 -8.06 21.71 1.57
CA ILE A 139 -7.34 22.50 2.59
C ILE A 139 -5.81 22.31 2.47
N LEU A 140 -5.33 22.16 1.27
CA LEU A 140 -3.91 22.04 0.99
C LEU A 140 -3.22 23.39 0.99
N VAL A 141 -1.89 23.37 1.08
CA VAL A 141 -1.06 24.57 0.88
C VAL A 141 -1.17 25.13 -0.55
N GLY A 142 -1.59 24.32 -1.53
CA GLY A 142 -1.81 24.74 -2.93
C GLY A 142 -1.83 23.60 -3.94
N ALA A 143 -1.94 23.96 -5.22
CA ALA A 143 -1.99 23.04 -6.37
C ALA A 143 -0.73 22.19 -6.53
N GLN A 144 0.41 22.65 -6.00
CA GLN A 144 1.69 21.94 -6.08
C GLN A 144 1.64 20.56 -5.42
N VAL A 145 0.72 20.34 -4.45
CA VAL A 145 0.59 19.06 -3.75
C VAL A 145 0.14 17.94 -4.71
N PRO A 146 -1.06 17.98 -5.33
CA PRO A 146 -1.47 16.93 -6.27
C PRO A 146 -0.60 16.91 -7.55
N GLU A 147 0.03 18.03 -7.94
CA GLU A 147 0.99 18.05 -9.04
C GLU A 147 2.26 17.24 -8.73
N ALA A 148 2.82 17.42 -7.52
CA ALA A 148 3.98 16.65 -7.08
C ALA A 148 3.64 15.16 -6.95
N MET A 149 2.45 14.83 -6.43
CA MET A 149 1.97 13.45 -6.33
C MET A 149 1.91 12.77 -7.71
N GLY A 150 1.31 13.41 -8.69
CA GLY A 150 1.20 12.88 -10.05
C GLY A 150 2.55 12.67 -10.71
N LYS A 151 3.44 13.68 -10.64
CA LYS A 151 4.81 13.60 -11.18
C LYS A 151 5.60 12.44 -10.55
N ALA A 152 5.52 12.29 -9.24
CA ALA A 152 6.21 11.21 -8.53
C ALA A 152 5.65 9.84 -8.89
N PHE A 153 4.32 9.70 -9.03
CA PHE A 153 3.68 8.47 -9.45
C PHE A 153 4.19 8.01 -10.84
N GLU A 154 4.24 8.93 -11.81
CA GLU A 154 4.68 8.64 -13.17
C GLU A 154 6.19 8.36 -13.28
N ALA A 155 7.01 9.08 -12.51
CA ALA A 155 8.46 8.92 -12.52
C ALA A 155 8.94 7.64 -11.80
N THR A 156 8.15 7.13 -10.84
CA THR A 156 8.57 5.99 -10.02
C THR A 156 8.46 4.68 -10.80
N GLN A 157 9.57 3.94 -10.84
CA GLN A 157 9.61 2.60 -11.41
C GLN A 157 9.25 1.57 -10.33
N GLY A 158 8.62 0.47 -10.73
CA GLY A 158 8.28 -0.64 -9.83
C GLY A 158 6.78 -0.87 -9.71
N ASP A 159 6.42 -1.64 -8.69
CA ASP A 159 5.05 -2.10 -8.46
C ASP A 159 4.17 -0.98 -7.89
N LEU A 160 2.85 -1.12 -8.03
CA LEU A 160 1.86 -0.12 -7.60
C LEU A 160 2.06 0.40 -6.16
N PRO A 161 2.38 -0.43 -5.14
CA PRO A 161 2.63 0.06 -3.77
C PRO A 161 3.74 1.11 -3.69
N GLU A 162 4.85 0.91 -4.41
CA GLU A 162 5.97 1.87 -4.42
C GLU A 162 5.59 3.18 -5.11
N LYS A 163 4.88 3.10 -6.22
CA LYS A 163 4.39 4.29 -6.95
C LYS A 163 3.43 5.12 -6.09
N LEU A 164 2.49 4.44 -5.42
CA LEU A 164 1.54 5.10 -4.52
C LEU A 164 2.24 5.73 -3.32
N PHE A 165 3.20 5.03 -2.71
CA PHE A 165 3.96 5.59 -1.60
C PHE A 165 4.80 6.81 -2.03
N ALA A 166 5.48 6.73 -3.16
CA ALA A 166 6.27 7.84 -3.70
C ALA A 166 5.39 9.07 -3.98
N ALA A 167 4.19 8.85 -4.53
CA ALA A 167 3.23 9.92 -4.75
C ALA A 167 2.78 10.57 -3.43
N LEU A 168 2.40 9.77 -2.43
CA LEU A 168 1.98 10.28 -1.12
C LEU A 168 3.09 11.08 -0.45
N LYS A 169 4.32 10.56 -0.48
CA LYS A 169 5.49 11.26 0.07
C LYS A 169 5.77 12.57 -0.66
N ALA A 170 5.68 12.60 -1.97
CA ALA A 170 5.90 13.82 -2.75
C ALA A 170 4.83 14.89 -2.45
N GLY A 171 3.58 14.49 -2.22
CA GLY A 171 2.53 15.40 -1.76
C GLY A 171 2.83 15.98 -0.39
N ASP A 172 3.33 15.16 0.53
CA ASP A 172 3.78 15.58 1.85
C ASP A 172 4.96 16.57 1.78
N ASP A 173 5.98 16.24 0.99
CA ASP A 173 7.17 17.08 0.77
C ASP A 173 6.80 18.44 0.11
N ALA A 174 5.74 18.48 -0.70
CA ALA A 174 5.21 19.71 -1.31
C ALA A 174 4.38 20.58 -0.35
N GLY A 175 4.28 20.16 0.91
CA GLY A 175 3.60 20.89 1.98
C GLY A 175 2.31 20.24 2.49
N GLY A 176 1.72 19.31 1.75
CA GLY A 176 0.59 18.46 2.18
C GLY A 176 -0.60 19.22 2.74
N ASP A 177 -1.10 18.73 3.86
CA ASP A 177 -2.15 19.32 4.67
C ASP A 177 -1.62 20.57 5.40
N SER A 178 -2.24 21.74 5.17
CA SER A 178 -1.80 23.01 5.73
C SER A 178 -1.85 23.09 7.27
N ARG A 179 -2.54 22.17 7.93
CA ARG A 179 -2.65 22.07 9.39
C ARG A 179 -1.60 21.13 10.01
N GLY A 180 -0.91 20.36 9.21
CA GLY A 180 0.06 19.35 9.66
C GLY A 180 -0.40 17.91 9.40
N LYS A 181 0.10 16.96 10.17
CA LYS A 181 -0.01 15.50 9.92
C LYS A 181 -0.58 14.79 11.14
N GLN A 182 -1.36 13.73 10.95
CA GLN A 182 -1.85 12.89 12.04
C GLN A 182 -1.98 11.42 11.62
N SER A 183 -2.54 11.13 10.45
CA SER A 183 -2.79 9.76 10.02
C SER A 183 -2.45 9.56 8.55
N ALA A 184 -2.24 8.30 8.16
CA ALA A 184 -2.04 7.88 6.78
C ALA A 184 -2.56 6.45 6.58
N SER A 185 -2.97 6.14 5.34
CA SER A 185 -3.43 4.79 4.99
C SER A 185 -3.05 4.42 3.57
N MET A 186 -2.89 3.12 3.33
CA MET A 186 -2.75 2.54 2.01
C MET A 186 -3.59 1.27 1.92
N LEU A 187 -4.51 1.25 0.96
CA LEU A 187 -5.34 0.11 0.59
C LEU A 187 -5.08 -0.23 -0.88
N ILE A 188 -4.59 -1.44 -1.17
CA ILE A 188 -4.41 -1.94 -2.52
C ILE A 188 -5.05 -3.32 -2.61
N VAL A 189 -5.80 -3.55 -3.67
CA VAL A 189 -6.45 -4.81 -3.96
C VAL A 189 -6.01 -5.38 -5.30
N GLY A 190 -5.93 -6.69 -5.38
CA GLY A 190 -5.66 -7.44 -6.60
C GLY A 190 -6.22 -8.85 -6.45
N LYS A 191 -6.89 -9.38 -7.46
CA LYS A 191 -7.62 -10.64 -7.36
C LYS A 191 -6.71 -11.81 -7.01
N GLY A 192 -6.89 -12.39 -5.82
CA GLY A 192 -6.12 -13.52 -5.30
C GLY A 192 -4.65 -13.19 -5.00
N ARG A 193 -4.26 -11.91 -4.95
CA ARG A 193 -2.85 -11.49 -4.81
C ARG A 193 -2.43 -11.16 -3.38
N GLY A 194 -3.37 -11.08 -2.46
CA GLY A 194 -3.08 -10.83 -1.06
C GLY A 194 -2.43 -12.03 -0.38
N ARG A 195 -1.90 -11.79 0.82
CA ARG A 195 -1.31 -12.86 1.63
C ARG A 195 -2.40 -13.83 2.09
N ASN A 196 -2.05 -15.10 2.15
CA ASN A 196 -2.95 -16.20 2.49
C ASN A 196 -3.98 -16.51 1.37
N ILE A 197 -4.76 -17.58 1.59
CA ILE A 197 -5.70 -18.08 0.60
C ILE A 197 -6.94 -17.18 0.53
N ASN A 198 -7.46 -16.96 -0.68
CA ASN A 198 -8.69 -16.19 -0.96
C ASN A 198 -8.66 -14.76 -0.40
N ASN A 199 -7.49 -14.11 -0.48
CA ASN A 199 -7.31 -12.74 -0.02
C ASN A 199 -7.00 -11.83 -1.21
N ASP A 200 -7.91 -10.90 -1.49
CA ASP A 200 -7.74 -9.88 -2.53
C ASP A 200 -7.05 -8.61 -2.00
N ARG A 201 -6.87 -8.46 -0.69
CA ARG A 201 -6.16 -7.32 -0.10
C ARG A 201 -4.66 -7.53 -0.20
N LEU A 202 -4.05 -6.90 -1.21
CA LEU A 202 -2.60 -6.92 -1.40
C LEU A 202 -1.91 -6.13 -0.29
N ILE A 203 -2.38 -4.91 -0.02
CA ILE A 203 -1.94 -4.03 1.06
C ILE A 203 -3.16 -3.49 1.79
N TYR A 204 -3.13 -3.51 3.11
CA TYR A 204 -4.08 -2.80 3.95
C TYR A 204 -3.36 -2.36 5.23
N ILE A 205 -2.95 -1.10 5.24
CA ILE A 205 -2.13 -0.51 6.30
C ILE A 205 -2.77 0.80 6.73
N ASN A 206 -2.93 0.97 8.05
CA ASN A 206 -3.40 2.21 8.65
C ASN A 206 -2.39 2.67 9.70
N VAL A 207 -2.11 3.97 9.69
CA VAL A 207 -1.45 4.71 10.75
C VAL A 207 -2.50 5.69 11.26
N ASP A 208 -3.19 5.32 12.33
CA ASP A 208 -4.39 6.01 12.78
C ASP A 208 -4.10 7.32 13.51
N ASP A 209 -2.97 7.36 14.24
CA ASP A 209 -2.52 8.53 14.98
C ASP A 209 -0.99 8.50 15.14
N SER A 210 -0.29 9.46 14.56
CA SER A 210 1.16 9.56 14.63
C SER A 210 1.61 10.99 14.29
N PRO A 211 2.62 11.53 14.99
CA PRO A 211 3.24 12.81 14.58
C PRO A 211 4.05 12.69 13.28
N ALA A 212 4.38 11.45 12.84
CA ALA A 212 5.12 11.16 11.61
C ALA A 212 4.47 10.01 10.82
N PRO A 213 3.23 10.20 10.30
CA PRO A 213 2.45 9.10 9.72
C PRO A 213 3.07 8.55 8.42
N ILE A 214 3.73 9.38 7.61
CA ILE A 214 4.33 8.93 6.34
C ILE A 214 5.56 8.03 6.58
N PRO A 215 6.54 8.38 7.43
CA PRO A 215 7.61 7.47 7.81
C PRO A 215 7.11 6.15 8.42
N GLU A 216 6.08 6.20 9.26
CA GLU A 216 5.50 4.99 9.86
C GLU A 216 4.78 4.13 8.81
N LEU A 217 4.03 4.75 7.89
CA LEU A 217 3.43 4.05 6.76
C LEU A 217 4.52 3.34 5.91
N ARG A 218 5.68 3.98 5.66
CA ARG A 218 6.81 3.36 4.95
C ARG A 218 7.32 2.12 5.68
N ARG A 219 7.55 2.25 6.98
CA ARG A 219 8.02 1.13 7.80
C ARG A 219 7.08 -0.07 7.75
N LEU A 220 5.77 0.19 7.88
CA LEU A 220 4.74 -0.87 7.81
C LEU A 220 4.61 -1.44 6.39
N LEU A 221 4.75 -0.61 5.37
CA LEU A 221 4.75 -1.05 3.96
C LEU A 221 5.94 -1.96 3.67
N ASP A 222 7.14 -1.63 4.13
CA ASP A 222 8.33 -2.47 3.97
C ASP A 222 8.12 -3.85 4.59
N MET A 223 7.59 -3.90 5.82
CA MET A 223 7.26 -5.17 6.47
C MET A 223 6.23 -5.97 5.67
N ASN A 224 5.18 -5.32 5.20
CA ASN A 224 4.12 -6.00 4.44
C ASN A 224 4.66 -6.55 3.11
N LEU A 225 5.40 -5.73 2.36
CA LEU A 225 6.01 -6.14 1.08
C LEU A 225 7.02 -7.27 1.27
N GLY A 226 7.87 -7.19 2.30
CA GLY A 226 8.80 -8.26 2.62
C GLY A 226 8.11 -9.60 2.89
N MET A 227 7.03 -9.60 3.66
CA MET A 227 6.23 -10.80 3.95
C MET A 227 5.50 -11.31 2.69
N LEU A 228 4.95 -10.41 1.87
CA LEU A 228 4.26 -10.74 0.63
C LEU A 228 5.19 -11.40 -0.38
N TYR A 229 6.34 -10.79 -0.64
CA TYR A 229 7.34 -11.36 -1.56
C TYR A 229 7.95 -12.65 -1.02
N SER A 230 8.07 -12.82 0.30
CA SER A 230 8.50 -14.08 0.91
C SER A 230 7.52 -15.22 0.61
N GLN A 231 6.21 -14.96 0.73
CA GLN A 231 5.17 -15.91 0.35
C GLN A 231 5.25 -16.25 -1.15
N TRP A 232 5.27 -15.23 -2.02
CA TRP A 232 5.34 -15.44 -3.47
C TRP A 232 6.60 -16.16 -3.92
N SER A 233 7.76 -15.86 -3.32
CA SER A 233 9.00 -16.60 -3.57
C SER A 233 8.84 -18.10 -3.26
N GLY A 234 8.20 -18.42 -2.12
CA GLY A 234 7.92 -19.79 -1.73
C GLY A 234 6.97 -20.52 -2.69
N GLU A 235 5.89 -19.86 -3.09
CA GLU A 235 4.89 -20.38 -4.03
C GLU A 235 5.49 -20.62 -5.43
N LEU A 236 6.23 -19.64 -5.96
CA LEU A 236 6.90 -19.71 -7.25
C LEU A 236 7.94 -20.84 -7.26
N ARG A 237 8.72 -20.97 -6.18
CA ARG A 237 9.67 -22.06 -6.02
C ARG A 237 8.97 -23.42 -6.03
N THR A 238 7.85 -23.57 -5.31
CA THR A 238 7.04 -24.79 -5.27
C THR A 238 6.46 -25.14 -6.64
N ALA A 239 6.09 -24.11 -7.42
CA ALA A 239 5.64 -24.26 -8.81
C ALA A 239 6.78 -24.53 -9.82
N GLY A 240 8.04 -24.68 -9.37
CA GLY A 240 9.20 -24.91 -10.24
C GLY A 240 9.73 -23.65 -10.94
N LYS A 241 9.16 -22.50 -10.70
CA LYS A 241 9.53 -21.18 -11.30
C LYS A 241 10.67 -20.54 -10.52
N ARG A 242 11.86 -21.19 -10.53
CA ARG A 242 12.97 -20.81 -9.66
C ARG A 242 13.54 -19.41 -9.93
N ARG A 243 13.57 -18.95 -11.19
CA ARG A 243 14.05 -17.61 -11.52
C ARG A 243 13.13 -16.54 -10.95
N GLU A 244 11.83 -16.66 -11.18
CA GLU A 244 10.83 -15.74 -10.63
C GLU A 244 10.81 -15.79 -9.09
N ALA A 245 11.02 -16.96 -8.49
CA ALA A 245 11.16 -17.10 -7.04
C ALA A 245 12.37 -16.32 -6.49
N ARG A 246 13.50 -16.37 -7.22
CA ARG A 246 14.70 -15.60 -6.89
C ARG A 246 14.48 -14.09 -7.00
N ASP A 247 13.80 -13.65 -8.07
CA ASP A 247 13.47 -12.23 -8.25
C ASP A 247 12.59 -11.72 -7.10
N ALA A 248 11.62 -12.52 -6.66
CA ALA A 248 10.83 -12.21 -5.47
C ALA A 248 11.70 -12.20 -4.19
N ALA A 249 12.65 -13.13 -4.03
CA ALA A 249 13.56 -13.16 -2.88
C ALA A 249 14.51 -11.94 -2.83
N VAL A 250 14.92 -11.39 -3.98
CA VAL A 250 15.66 -10.12 -4.04
C VAL A 250 14.83 -8.97 -3.45
N LYS A 251 13.53 -8.93 -3.75
CA LYS A 251 12.62 -7.94 -3.14
C LYS A 251 12.47 -8.16 -1.63
N VAL A 252 12.44 -9.42 -1.16
CA VAL A 252 12.49 -9.72 0.30
C VAL A 252 13.74 -9.11 0.93
N ALA A 253 14.91 -9.31 0.34
CA ALA A 253 16.17 -8.77 0.88
C ALA A 253 16.21 -7.23 0.88
N ARG A 254 15.49 -6.58 -0.03
CA ARG A 254 15.32 -5.12 -0.07
C ARG A 254 14.45 -4.62 1.09
N TYR A 255 13.30 -5.25 1.32
CA TYR A 255 12.29 -4.77 2.26
C TYR A 255 12.48 -5.29 3.68
N MET A 256 13.02 -6.48 3.83
CA MET A 256 13.31 -7.13 5.10
C MET A 256 14.75 -7.70 5.07
N PRO A 257 15.77 -6.82 5.07
CA PRO A 257 17.17 -7.26 5.05
C PRO A 257 17.49 -8.09 6.29
N GLY A 258 18.31 -9.13 6.12
CA GLY A 258 18.75 -9.98 7.20
C GLY A 258 19.20 -11.36 6.74
N ALA A 259 19.75 -12.15 7.67
CA ALA A 259 20.25 -13.49 7.39
C ALA A 259 19.19 -14.42 6.74
N PRO A 260 17.90 -14.42 7.14
CA PRO A 260 16.89 -15.26 6.49
C PRO A 260 16.69 -14.95 5.00
N ALA A 261 16.75 -13.67 4.60
CA ALA A 261 16.61 -13.29 3.20
C ALA A 261 17.81 -13.75 2.37
N GLN A 262 19.03 -13.58 2.91
CA GLN A 262 20.27 -14.05 2.27
C GLN A 262 20.32 -15.58 2.17
N MET A 263 19.83 -16.30 3.18
CA MET A 263 19.68 -17.75 3.13
C MET A 263 18.73 -18.20 2.01
N THR A 264 17.63 -17.45 1.81
CA THR A 264 16.68 -17.77 0.74
C THR A 264 17.30 -17.54 -0.64
N LEU A 265 18.04 -16.44 -0.82
CA LEU A 265 18.76 -16.14 -2.06
C LEU A 265 19.80 -17.23 -2.35
N GLY A 266 20.67 -17.57 -1.38
CA GLY A 266 21.68 -18.58 -1.54
C GLY A 266 21.11 -19.96 -1.92
N LEU A 267 19.96 -20.33 -1.33
CA LEU A 267 19.23 -21.56 -1.71
C LEU A 267 18.78 -21.53 -3.17
N LEU A 268 18.15 -20.44 -3.59
CA LEU A 268 17.62 -20.30 -4.95
C LEU A 268 18.74 -20.22 -5.99
N ASP A 269 19.83 -19.53 -5.70
CA ASP A 269 21.02 -19.46 -6.56
C ASP A 269 21.68 -20.82 -6.71
N TYR A 270 21.79 -21.60 -5.61
CA TYR A 270 22.28 -22.97 -5.68
C TYR A 270 21.37 -23.85 -6.54
N GLU A 271 20.05 -23.76 -6.38
CA GLU A 271 19.06 -24.49 -7.18
C GLU A 271 19.07 -24.13 -8.67
N LEU A 272 19.49 -22.90 -8.99
CA LEU A 272 19.70 -22.40 -10.36
C LEU A 272 21.05 -22.81 -10.95
N GLY A 273 21.94 -23.41 -10.14
CA GLY A 273 23.30 -23.81 -10.54
C GLY A 273 24.34 -22.70 -10.42
N ASP A 274 23.96 -21.51 -9.93
CA ASP A 274 24.90 -20.43 -9.67
C ASP A 274 25.53 -20.57 -8.28
N LYS A 275 26.48 -21.52 -8.20
CA LYS A 275 27.19 -21.79 -6.94
C LYS A 275 28.00 -20.57 -6.42
N THR A 276 28.46 -19.71 -7.31
CA THR A 276 29.23 -18.49 -6.92
C THR A 276 28.35 -17.47 -6.22
N ALA A 277 27.17 -17.19 -6.78
CA ALA A 277 26.19 -16.33 -6.13
C ALA A 277 25.71 -16.94 -4.81
N ALA A 278 25.42 -18.25 -4.79
CA ALA A 278 25.00 -18.96 -3.59
C ALA A 278 26.03 -18.85 -2.45
N LEU A 279 27.33 -19.06 -2.73
CA LEU A 279 28.40 -18.85 -1.74
C LEU A 279 28.42 -17.42 -1.20
N THR A 280 28.24 -16.45 -2.08
CA THR A 280 28.23 -15.03 -1.71
C THR A 280 27.08 -14.75 -0.73
N ASP A 281 25.88 -15.22 -1.01
CA ASP A 281 24.71 -14.95 -0.20
C ASP A 281 24.70 -15.74 1.10
N PHE A 282 25.15 -17.01 1.11
CA PHE A 282 25.31 -17.74 2.36
C PHE A 282 26.40 -17.13 3.28
N ARG A 283 27.49 -16.62 2.72
CA ARG A 283 28.52 -15.93 3.53
C ARG A 283 27.96 -14.63 4.11
N LYS A 284 27.17 -13.86 3.35
CA LYS A 284 26.44 -12.70 3.90
C LYS A 284 25.50 -13.10 5.04
N ALA A 285 24.75 -14.22 4.88
CA ALA A 285 23.89 -14.71 5.93
C ALA A 285 24.67 -15.05 7.20
N LEU A 286 25.80 -15.76 7.08
CA LEU A 286 26.69 -16.11 8.19
C LEU A 286 27.29 -14.88 8.88
N ALA A 287 27.63 -13.84 8.11
CA ALA A 287 28.14 -12.58 8.65
C ALA A 287 27.07 -11.78 9.42
N LEU A 288 25.80 -11.86 8.97
CA LEU A 288 24.67 -11.18 9.61
C LEU A 288 24.19 -11.90 10.87
N ASP A 289 24.24 -13.24 10.88
CA ASP A 289 23.87 -14.08 12.01
C ASP A 289 24.75 -15.34 12.06
N PRO A 290 25.74 -15.39 12.97
CA PRO A 290 26.61 -16.56 13.13
C PRO A 290 25.85 -17.86 13.47
N ASN A 291 24.64 -17.79 14.03
CA ASN A 291 23.85 -18.97 14.37
C ASN A 291 23.34 -19.71 13.11
N VAL A 292 23.36 -19.05 11.94
CA VAL A 292 23.08 -19.69 10.65
C VAL A 292 24.02 -20.88 10.41
N ARG A 293 25.24 -20.87 10.93
CA ARG A 293 26.19 -21.99 10.84
C ARG A 293 25.58 -23.31 11.34
N GLN A 294 24.77 -23.25 12.39
CA GLN A 294 24.13 -24.44 12.95
C GLN A 294 23.17 -25.13 11.95
N GLN A 295 22.58 -24.35 11.02
CA GLN A 295 21.69 -24.91 9.99
C GLN A 295 22.45 -25.78 8.98
N PHE A 296 23.74 -25.51 8.77
CA PHE A 296 24.63 -26.30 7.91
C PHE A 296 25.30 -27.48 8.66
N GLN A 297 25.24 -27.50 9.98
CA GLN A 297 25.82 -28.54 10.83
C GLN A 297 24.77 -29.57 11.30
N ALA A 298 23.49 -29.19 11.28
CA ALA A 298 22.41 -30.08 11.69
C ALA A 298 22.22 -31.22 10.65
N PRO A 299 22.04 -32.50 11.08
CA PRO A 299 21.74 -33.57 10.14
C PRO A 299 20.47 -33.24 9.36
N ALA A 300 20.48 -33.54 8.05
CA ALA A 300 19.37 -33.25 7.13
C ALA A 300 18.01 -33.84 7.58
N THR A 301 18.03 -34.79 8.52
CA THR A 301 16.88 -35.48 9.10
C THR A 301 16.25 -34.73 10.28
N ALA A 302 16.92 -33.74 10.88
CA ALA A 302 16.52 -33.17 12.15
C ALA A 302 15.34 -32.16 12.06
N GLN A 303 14.99 -31.68 10.87
CA GLN A 303 13.86 -30.75 10.69
C GLN A 303 13.09 -31.05 9.39
N PRO A 304 11.83 -31.55 9.47
CA PRO A 304 10.95 -31.68 8.29
C PRO A 304 10.78 -30.31 7.60
N GLY A 305 11.01 -30.25 6.30
CA GLY A 305 10.83 -29.07 5.47
C GLY A 305 12.10 -28.24 5.22
N ARG A 306 12.76 -27.66 6.21
CA ARG A 306 14.00 -26.87 6.00
C ARG A 306 15.23 -27.76 5.76
N GLY A 307 15.38 -28.84 6.52
CA GLY A 307 16.49 -29.79 6.37
C GLY A 307 16.52 -30.43 4.99
N GLN A 308 15.36 -30.77 4.41
CA GLN A 308 15.28 -31.32 3.05
C GLN A 308 15.76 -30.34 1.98
N ARG A 309 15.58 -29.04 2.18
CA ARG A 309 16.00 -28.02 1.21
C ARG A 309 17.52 -27.81 1.19
N LEU A 310 18.16 -27.92 2.34
CA LEU A 310 19.63 -27.80 2.47
C LEU A 310 20.36 -29.09 2.12
N ARG A 311 19.67 -30.22 2.05
CA ARG A 311 20.30 -31.54 1.82
C ARG A 311 21.24 -31.57 0.60
N PRO A 312 20.86 -31.10 -0.60
CA PRO A 312 21.77 -31.11 -1.76
C PRO A 312 23.03 -30.28 -1.53
N ILE A 313 22.94 -29.20 -0.73
CA ILE A 313 24.07 -28.34 -0.39
C ILE A 313 24.98 -29.06 0.62
N LEU A 314 24.39 -29.68 1.64
CA LEU A 314 25.14 -30.42 2.68
C LEU A 314 25.87 -31.64 2.12
N GLU A 315 25.36 -32.28 1.05
CA GLU A 315 25.97 -33.39 0.36
C GLU A 315 27.08 -32.94 -0.62
N ASP A 316 27.13 -31.65 -1.01
CA ASP A 316 28.17 -31.06 -1.87
C ASP A 316 29.40 -30.66 -1.03
N GLN A 317 30.30 -31.63 -0.83
CA GLN A 317 31.49 -31.44 0.03
C GLN A 317 32.40 -30.31 -0.43
N GLU A 318 32.55 -30.11 -1.75
CA GLU A 318 33.38 -29.05 -2.29
C GLU A 318 32.76 -27.66 -2.02
N PHE A 319 31.46 -27.53 -2.22
CA PHE A 319 30.71 -26.30 -1.88
C PHE A 319 30.80 -26.00 -0.39
N MET A 320 30.57 -26.99 0.46
CA MET A 320 30.65 -26.84 1.93
C MET A 320 32.07 -26.42 2.39
N LYS A 321 33.11 -27.02 1.80
CA LYS A 321 34.47 -26.61 2.06
C LYS A 321 34.71 -25.15 1.67
N GLN A 322 34.29 -24.73 0.47
CA GLN A 322 34.39 -23.34 0.02
C GLN A 322 33.61 -22.39 0.90
N LEU A 323 32.40 -22.76 1.35
CA LEU A 323 31.55 -21.91 2.21
C LEU A 323 32.23 -21.54 3.53
N PHE A 324 32.99 -22.47 4.12
CA PHE A 324 33.62 -22.30 5.43
C PHE A 324 35.13 -22.06 5.38
N THR A 325 35.75 -22.01 4.20
CA THR A 325 37.14 -21.59 4.06
C THR A 325 37.19 -20.06 4.13
N ASP A 326 37.84 -19.55 5.17
CA ASP A 326 38.14 -18.11 5.29
C ASP A 326 39.06 -17.70 4.12
N LYS A 327 38.69 -16.60 3.43
CA LYS A 327 39.58 -15.90 2.52
C LYS A 327 40.33 -14.82 3.27
#